data_96806f37c3bde12bbb9535b1178898c9
#
_entry.id   96806f37c3bde12bbb9535b1178898c9
#
_cell.length_a   1.000
_cell.length_b   1.000
_cell.length_c   1.000
_cell.angle_alpha   90.00
_cell.angle_beta   90.00
_cell.angle_gamma   90.00
#
_symmetry.space_group_name_H-M   'P 1'
#
loop_
_entity.id
_entity.type
_entity.pdbx_description
1 polymer ?
#
loop_
_entity_poly.entity_id
_entity_poly.type
_entity_poly.pdbx_seq_one_letter_code
_entity_poly.pdbx_strand_id
1 'polypeptide(L)'
;MLLRQVRDALMRQLDAEMKGELPDFGFSHYVGLKILAVRSPCTANELALALDQTPSAVTRLLDKLEALGAVRREPHAQDRRALQIVMTEQGVALWERLKLRGERAIEHGLRDLAAPEREQLTSLLIRVRDALNS
;
A
#
# COMPACT_ATOMS: atom_id res chain seq x y z
N MET A 1 -9.05 -6.99 21.40
CA MET A 1 -7.71 -6.75 20.99
C MET A 1 -7.62 -5.43 20.27
N LEU A 2 -7.06 -4.46 20.95
CA LEU A 2 -7.07 -3.05 20.53
C LEU A 2 -6.40 -2.81 19.17
N LEU A 3 -5.23 -3.42 18.94
CA LEU A 3 -4.51 -3.26 17.66
C LEU A 3 -5.35 -3.73 16.47
N ARG A 4 -6.05 -4.86 16.61
CA ARG A 4 -6.93 -5.35 15.57
C ARG A 4 -8.09 -4.38 15.32
N GLN A 5 -8.69 -3.86 16.38
CA GLN A 5 -9.78 -2.88 16.27
C GLN A 5 -9.33 -1.61 15.55
N VAL A 6 -8.13 -1.12 15.89
CA VAL A 6 -7.55 0.06 15.24
C VAL A 6 -7.29 -0.23 13.75
N ARG A 7 -6.67 -1.36 13.44
CA ARG A 7 -6.43 -1.77 12.05
C ARG A 7 -7.73 -1.84 11.26
N ASP A 8 -8.73 -2.55 11.80
CA ASP A 8 -9.99 -2.75 11.11
C ASP A 8 -10.74 -1.43 10.88
N ALA A 9 -10.71 -0.55 11.89
CA ALA A 9 -11.32 0.78 11.77
C ALA A 9 -10.59 1.65 10.73
N LEU A 10 -9.26 1.60 10.70
CA LEU A 10 -8.46 2.33 9.73
C LEU A 10 -8.74 1.82 8.31
N MET A 11 -8.83 0.50 8.13
CA MET A 11 -9.14 -0.09 6.83
C MET A 11 -10.52 0.35 6.34
N ARG A 12 -11.52 0.37 7.23
CA ARG A 12 -12.87 0.87 6.86
C ARG A 12 -12.81 2.34 6.45
N GLN A 13 -12.04 3.15 7.17
CA GLN A 13 -11.90 4.57 6.85
C GLN A 13 -11.22 4.77 5.50
N LEU A 14 -10.16 4.00 5.22
CA LEU A 14 -9.47 4.03 3.94
C LEU A 14 -10.41 3.60 2.80
N ASP A 15 -11.15 2.52 2.99
CA ASP A 15 -12.12 2.07 1.98
C ASP A 15 -13.18 3.14 1.69
N ALA A 16 -13.68 3.81 2.73
CA ALA A 16 -14.64 4.89 2.57
C ALA A 16 -14.06 6.07 1.78
N GLU A 17 -12.80 6.44 2.07
CA GLU A 17 -12.11 7.51 1.33
C GLU A 17 -11.85 7.13 -0.14
N MET A 18 -11.59 5.86 -0.43
CA MET A 18 -11.29 5.38 -1.78
C MET A 18 -12.54 5.21 -2.65
N LYS A 19 -13.71 4.94 -2.06
CA LYS A 19 -14.95 4.69 -2.82
C LYS A 19 -15.33 5.83 -3.75
N GLY A 20 -15.00 7.07 -3.39
CA GLY A 20 -15.29 8.23 -4.21
C GLY A 20 -14.45 8.30 -5.49
N GLU A 21 -13.33 7.59 -5.54
CA GLU A 21 -12.42 7.57 -6.69
C GLU A 21 -12.60 6.29 -7.53
N LEU A 22 -12.52 5.15 -6.88
CA LEU A 22 -12.52 3.86 -7.55
C LEU A 22 -13.33 2.85 -6.75
N PRO A 23 -14.49 2.39 -7.28
CA PRO A 23 -15.20 1.26 -6.70
C PRO A 23 -14.27 0.03 -6.65
N ASP A 24 -14.39 -0.78 -5.62
CA ASP A 24 -13.62 -2.01 -5.43
C ASP A 24 -12.11 -1.78 -5.23
N PHE A 25 -11.70 -0.54 -4.95
CA PHE A 25 -10.32 -0.22 -4.63
C PHE A 25 -10.17 -0.14 -3.12
N GLY A 26 -9.43 -1.08 -2.54
CA GLY A 26 -9.29 -1.22 -1.10
C GLY A 26 -7.88 -0.97 -0.60
N PHE A 27 -7.68 -1.32 0.66
CA PHE A 27 -6.43 -1.12 1.39
C PHE A 27 -5.23 -1.76 0.67
N SER A 28 -5.37 -3.00 0.18
CA SER A 28 -4.27 -3.71 -0.50
C SER A 28 -3.80 -2.97 -1.75
N HIS A 29 -4.73 -2.42 -2.52
CA HIS A 29 -4.42 -1.65 -3.72
C HIS A 29 -3.68 -0.35 -3.37
N TYR A 30 -4.14 0.34 -2.32
CA TYR A 30 -3.51 1.54 -1.82
C TYR A 30 -2.06 1.28 -1.39
N VAL A 31 -1.83 0.26 -0.57
CA VAL A 31 -0.48 -0.08 -0.10
C VAL A 31 0.39 -0.57 -1.25
N GLY A 32 -0.17 -1.33 -2.18
CA GLY A 32 0.55 -1.78 -3.38
C GLY A 32 1.07 -0.60 -4.20
N LEU A 33 0.22 0.39 -4.48
CA LEU A 33 0.63 1.60 -5.19
C LEU A 33 1.67 2.40 -4.41
N LYS A 34 1.51 2.50 -3.10
CA LYS A 34 2.45 3.20 -2.23
C LYS A 34 3.86 2.60 -2.35
N ILE A 35 3.94 1.27 -2.31
CA ILE A 35 5.21 0.56 -2.42
C ILE A 35 5.80 0.74 -3.82
N LEU A 36 4.99 0.61 -4.86
CA LEU A 36 5.43 0.79 -6.24
C LEU A 36 5.91 2.20 -6.53
N ALA A 37 5.30 3.21 -5.91
CA ALA A 37 5.72 4.60 -6.05
C ALA A 37 7.16 4.82 -5.59
N VAL A 38 7.64 4.01 -4.63
CA VAL A 38 9.00 4.09 -4.11
C VAL A 38 9.94 3.10 -4.82
N ARG A 39 9.45 1.89 -5.14
CA ARG A 39 10.30 0.78 -5.56
C ARG A 39 10.21 0.42 -7.04
N SER A 40 9.33 1.05 -7.82
CA SER A 40 9.24 0.76 -9.25
C SER A 40 10.55 1.11 -9.95
N PRO A 41 11.08 0.24 -10.83
CA PRO A 41 10.58 -1.10 -11.15
C PRO A 41 10.97 -2.15 -10.09
N CYS A 42 10.12 -3.16 -9.91
CA CYS A 42 10.40 -4.26 -8.99
C CYS A 42 9.74 -5.54 -9.49
N THR A 43 10.18 -6.69 -8.96
CA THR A 43 9.58 -7.97 -9.30
C THR A 43 8.32 -8.21 -8.47
N ALA A 44 7.46 -9.14 -8.94
CA ALA A 44 6.28 -9.57 -8.19
C ALA A 44 6.66 -10.18 -6.84
N ASN A 45 7.79 -10.91 -6.77
CA ASN A 45 8.27 -11.49 -5.51
C ASN A 45 8.71 -10.41 -4.52
N GLU A 46 9.41 -9.39 -4.98
CA GLU A 46 9.80 -8.26 -4.13
C GLU A 46 8.56 -7.54 -3.58
N LEU A 47 7.53 -7.38 -4.42
CA LEU A 47 6.28 -6.76 -3.99
C LEU A 47 5.54 -7.64 -2.97
N ALA A 48 5.52 -8.96 -3.19
CA ALA A 48 4.90 -9.90 -2.25
C ALA A 48 5.56 -9.85 -0.88
N LEU A 49 6.89 -9.80 -0.84
CA LEU A 49 7.63 -9.68 0.42
C LEU A 49 7.33 -8.35 1.12
N ALA A 50 7.32 -7.26 0.37
CA ALA A 50 7.04 -5.93 0.92
C ALA A 50 5.61 -5.81 1.47
N LEU A 51 4.65 -6.49 0.85
CA LEU A 51 3.25 -6.50 1.27
C LEU A 51 2.94 -7.57 2.31
N ASP A 52 3.86 -8.48 2.56
CA ASP A 52 3.62 -9.68 3.40
C ASP A 52 2.38 -10.43 2.92
N GLN A 53 2.30 -10.68 1.62
CA GLN A 53 1.17 -11.37 0.99
C GLN A 53 1.65 -12.56 0.16
N THR A 54 0.71 -13.48 -0.12
CA THR A 54 0.99 -14.63 -0.97
C THR A 54 1.17 -14.22 -2.43
N PRO A 55 1.92 -15.00 -3.22
CA PRO A 55 2.03 -14.74 -4.66
C PRO A 55 0.68 -14.66 -5.38
N SER A 56 -0.29 -15.48 -4.98
CA SER A 56 -1.65 -15.45 -5.56
C SER A 56 -2.36 -14.12 -5.31
N ALA A 57 -2.25 -13.61 -4.08
CA ALA A 57 -2.85 -12.32 -3.71
C ALA A 57 -2.21 -11.17 -4.49
N VAL A 58 -0.88 -11.22 -4.66
CA VAL A 58 -0.14 -10.22 -5.44
C VAL A 58 -0.50 -10.29 -6.91
N THR A 59 -0.68 -11.47 -7.47
CA THR A 59 -1.12 -11.63 -8.86
C THR A 59 -2.47 -10.94 -9.08
N ARG A 60 -3.43 -11.18 -8.19
CA ARG A 60 -4.75 -10.53 -8.28
C ARG A 60 -4.65 -9.01 -8.13
N LEU A 61 -3.81 -8.54 -7.21
CA LEU A 61 -3.55 -7.12 -7.02
C LEU A 61 -3.00 -6.50 -8.32
N LEU A 62 -1.99 -7.13 -8.91
CA LEU A 62 -1.36 -6.65 -10.13
C LEU A 62 -2.32 -6.69 -11.33
N ASP A 63 -3.17 -7.71 -11.43
CA ASP A 63 -4.20 -7.77 -12.46
C ASP A 63 -5.14 -6.56 -12.37
N LYS A 64 -5.54 -6.20 -11.18
CA LYS A 64 -6.39 -5.02 -10.94
C LYS A 64 -5.66 -3.73 -11.32
N LEU A 65 -4.43 -3.56 -10.87
CA LEU A 65 -3.64 -2.36 -11.17
C LEU A 65 -3.32 -2.24 -12.66
N GLU A 66 -3.08 -3.36 -13.32
CA GLU A 66 -2.85 -3.38 -14.77
C GLU A 66 -4.12 -3.02 -15.53
N ALA A 67 -5.27 -3.54 -15.10
CA ALA A 67 -6.57 -3.20 -15.70
C ALA A 67 -6.89 -1.71 -15.58
N LEU A 68 -6.42 -1.06 -14.51
CA LEU A 68 -6.55 0.38 -14.31
C LEU A 68 -5.52 1.19 -15.09
N GLY A 69 -4.58 0.53 -15.78
CA GLY A 69 -3.50 1.20 -16.48
C GLY A 69 -2.41 1.75 -15.54
N ALA A 70 -2.45 1.41 -14.26
CA ALA A 70 -1.53 1.94 -13.26
C ALA A 70 -0.15 1.29 -13.30
N VAL A 71 -0.08 0.04 -13.73
CA VAL A 71 1.17 -0.70 -13.87
C VAL A 71 1.19 -1.44 -15.20
N ARG A 72 2.39 -1.79 -15.64
CA ARG A 72 2.59 -2.75 -16.73
C ARG A 72 3.61 -3.78 -16.29
N ARG A 73 3.49 -4.98 -16.83
CA ARG A 73 4.45 -6.05 -16.64
C ARG A 73 5.33 -6.09 -17.87
N GLU A 74 6.63 -6.13 -17.66
CA GLU A 74 7.58 -6.27 -18.76
C GLU A 74 8.68 -7.26 -18.40
N PRO A 75 9.38 -7.86 -19.39
CA PRO A 75 10.47 -8.79 -19.10
C PRO A 75 11.58 -8.10 -18.31
N HIS A 76 12.13 -8.81 -17.31
CA HIS A 76 13.27 -8.32 -16.55
C HIS A 76 14.50 -8.25 -17.48
N ALA A 77 15.25 -7.15 -17.39
CA ALA A 77 16.39 -6.91 -18.28
C ALA A 77 17.48 -7.98 -18.18
N GLN A 78 17.66 -8.58 -17.00
CA GLN A 78 18.73 -9.53 -16.72
C GLN A 78 18.26 -10.97 -16.55
N ASP A 79 16.95 -11.18 -16.31
CA ASP A 79 16.35 -12.50 -16.14
C ASP A 79 15.04 -12.58 -16.91
N ARG A 80 15.07 -13.25 -18.07
CA ARG A 80 13.90 -13.40 -18.94
C ARG A 80 12.77 -14.20 -18.32
N ARG A 81 13.02 -14.94 -17.24
CA ARG A 81 12.01 -15.74 -16.53
C ARG A 81 11.21 -14.90 -15.54
N ALA A 82 11.75 -13.77 -15.12
CA ALA A 82 11.10 -12.87 -14.18
C ALA A 82 10.39 -11.76 -14.93
N LEU A 83 9.23 -11.36 -14.41
CA LEU A 83 8.52 -10.17 -14.85
C LEU A 83 8.83 -9.01 -13.93
N GLN A 84 9.03 -7.86 -14.51
CA GLN A 84 9.26 -6.62 -13.82
C GLN A 84 7.98 -5.81 -13.83
N ILE A 85 7.61 -5.28 -12.68
CA ILE A 85 6.43 -4.44 -12.53
C ILE A 85 6.89 -2.99 -12.59
N VAL A 86 6.31 -2.25 -13.52
CA VAL A 86 6.66 -0.84 -13.75
C VAL A 86 5.40 0.02 -13.53
N MET A 87 5.53 1.03 -12.69
CA MET A 87 4.47 2.01 -12.50
C MET A 87 4.42 2.94 -13.71
N THR A 88 3.24 3.09 -14.31
CA THR A 88 3.03 3.95 -15.47
C THR A 88 2.82 5.41 -15.05
N GLU A 89 2.79 6.33 -16.02
CA GLU A 89 2.41 7.72 -15.76
C GLU A 89 1.01 7.81 -15.18
N GLN A 90 0.08 6.98 -15.65
CA GLN A 90 -1.27 6.88 -15.10
C GLN A 90 -1.24 6.39 -13.66
N GLY A 91 -0.35 5.44 -13.36
CA GLY A 91 -0.16 4.94 -12.00
C GLY A 91 0.36 6.01 -11.05
N VAL A 92 1.32 6.81 -11.49
CA VAL A 92 1.84 7.93 -10.70
C VAL A 92 0.72 8.95 -10.43
N ALA A 93 -0.05 9.31 -11.44
CA ALA A 93 -1.16 10.25 -11.30
C ALA A 93 -2.24 9.70 -10.34
N LEU A 94 -2.56 8.43 -10.46
CA LEU A 94 -3.50 7.75 -9.58
C LEU A 94 -3.00 7.78 -8.13
N TRP A 95 -1.72 7.44 -7.91
CA TRP A 95 -1.11 7.45 -6.59
C TRP A 95 -1.17 8.85 -5.96
N GLU A 96 -0.88 9.91 -6.72
CA GLU A 96 -0.93 11.27 -6.18
C GLU A 96 -2.33 11.65 -5.67
N ARG A 97 -3.39 11.19 -6.35
CA ARG A 97 -4.76 11.40 -5.88
C ARG A 97 -5.09 10.57 -4.65
N LEU A 98 -4.74 9.28 -4.67
CA LEU A 98 -5.06 8.35 -3.58
C LEU A 98 -4.24 8.63 -2.33
N LYS A 99 -3.01 9.11 -2.50
CA LYS A 99 -2.14 9.49 -1.40
C LYS A 99 -2.81 10.51 -0.48
N LEU A 100 -3.42 11.52 -1.05
CA LEU A 100 -4.13 12.55 -0.26
C LEU A 100 -5.30 11.95 0.52
N ARG A 101 -6.03 11.03 -0.09
CA ARG A 101 -7.14 10.35 0.57
C ARG A 101 -6.67 9.44 1.70
N GLY A 102 -5.59 8.72 1.50
CA GLY A 102 -4.98 7.90 2.54
C GLY A 102 -4.47 8.74 3.72
N GLU A 103 -3.86 9.87 3.44
CA GLU A 103 -3.41 10.82 4.46
C GLU A 103 -4.59 11.35 5.29
N ARG A 104 -5.73 11.62 4.66
CA ARG A 104 -6.94 12.05 5.36
C ARG A 104 -7.46 10.97 6.31
N ALA A 105 -7.44 9.71 5.89
CA ALA A 105 -7.88 8.60 6.75
C ALA A 105 -6.99 8.49 7.99
N ILE A 106 -5.68 8.58 7.79
CA ILE A 106 -4.70 8.49 8.88
C ILE A 106 -4.84 9.70 9.80
N GLU A 107 -4.94 10.90 9.24
CA GLU A 107 -5.11 12.13 10.01
C GLU A 107 -6.39 12.11 10.84
N HIS A 108 -7.46 11.57 10.28
CA HIS A 108 -8.71 11.38 11.01
C HIS A 108 -8.51 10.50 12.25
N GLY A 109 -7.77 9.42 12.12
CA GLY A 109 -7.46 8.52 13.23
C GLY A 109 -6.57 9.14 14.29
N LEU A 110 -5.70 10.05 13.89
CA LEU A 110 -4.73 10.69 14.80
C LEU A 110 -5.17 12.05 15.30
N ARG A 111 -6.37 12.50 14.97
CA ARG A 111 -6.82 13.89 15.24
C ARG A 111 -6.77 14.30 16.70
N ASP A 112 -6.92 13.32 17.61
CA ASP A 112 -6.92 13.59 19.05
C ASP A 112 -5.52 13.53 19.68
N LEU A 113 -4.49 13.27 18.87
CA LEU A 113 -3.11 13.18 19.33
C LEU A 113 -2.33 14.42 18.91
N ALA A 114 -1.61 14.99 19.86
CA ALA A 114 -0.67 16.10 19.58
C ALA A 114 0.56 15.55 18.81
N ALA A 115 1.31 16.43 18.15
CA ALA A 115 2.47 16.03 17.36
C ALA A 115 3.49 15.20 18.15
N PRO A 116 3.87 15.54 19.40
CA PRO A 116 4.78 14.71 20.18
C PRO A 116 4.22 13.32 20.47
N GLU A 117 2.90 13.21 20.68
CA GLU A 117 2.23 11.92 20.93
C GLU A 117 2.24 11.04 19.68
N ARG A 118 2.08 11.63 18.49
CA ARG A 118 2.15 10.92 17.21
C ARG A 118 3.55 10.35 16.97
N GLU A 119 4.58 11.14 17.26
CA GLU A 119 5.97 10.68 17.17
C GLU A 119 6.25 9.53 18.13
N GLN A 120 5.76 9.64 19.36
CA GLN A 120 5.89 8.61 20.38
C GLN A 120 5.19 7.33 19.96
N LEU A 121 3.96 7.42 19.43
CA LEU A 121 3.20 6.27 18.93
C LEU A 121 3.96 5.55 17.82
N THR A 122 4.48 6.28 16.84
CA THR A 122 5.26 5.72 15.74
C THR A 122 6.49 4.99 16.26
N SER A 123 7.24 5.63 17.16
CA SER A 123 8.46 5.07 17.75
C SER A 123 8.17 3.78 18.52
N LEU A 124 7.10 3.77 19.31
CA LEU A 124 6.70 2.59 20.09
C LEU A 124 6.22 1.44 19.20
N LEU A 125 5.45 1.74 18.16
CA LEU A 125 4.99 0.72 17.21
C LEU A 125 6.16 0.09 16.45
N ILE A 126 7.16 0.88 16.08
CA ILE A 126 8.37 0.38 15.43
C ILE A 126 9.08 -0.61 16.36
N ARG A 127 9.26 -0.26 17.64
CA ARG A 127 9.88 -1.13 18.63
C ARG A 127 9.13 -2.45 18.80
N VAL A 128 7.80 -2.39 18.85
CA VAL A 128 6.95 -3.60 18.94
C VAL A 128 7.13 -4.46 17.70
N ARG A 129 7.05 -3.87 16.51
CA ARG A 129 7.24 -4.58 15.24
C ARG A 129 8.60 -5.27 15.18
N ASP A 130 9.65 -4.56 15.53
CA ASP A 130 11.02 -5.08 15.44
C ASP A 130 11.25 -6.21 16.44
N ALA A 131 10.70 -6.10 17.65
CA ALA A 131 10.77 -7.17 18.64
C ALA A 131 10.06 -8.44 18.18
N LEU A 132 8.91 -8.29 17.51
CA LEU A 132 8.15 -9.42 16.97
C LEU A 132 8.85 -10.11 15.80
N ASN A 133 9.69 -9.39 15.07
CA ASN A 133 10.38 -9.90 13.90
C ASN A 133 11.81 -10.39 14.19
N SER A 134 12.23 -10.33 15.42
CA SER A 134 13.55 -10.82 15.82
C SER A 134 13.53 -12.28 16.27
#